data_e66cc7dd5a54bc51dc5f8bdfca461cd2
#
_entry.id   e66cc7dd5a54bc51dc5f8bdfca461cd2
#
_cell.length_a   1.000
_cell.length_b   1.000
_cell.length_c   1.000
_cell.angle_alpha   90.00
_cell.angle_beta   90.00
_cell.angle_gamma   90.00
#
_symmetry.space_group_name_H-M   'P 1'
#
loop_
_entity.id
_entity.type
_entity.pdbx_description
1 polymer ?
#
loop_
_entity_poly.entity_id
_entity_poly.type
_entity_poly.pdbx_seq_one_letter_code
_entity_poly.pdbx_strand_id
1 'polypeptide(L)'
;MAALQALVIYTIILFFPKPEQASVPTVDLSIFQNLQQVVYHVAQSGLIIQEERDHVRPSWEAWIHITSKRRAVLALYLLHWSYSVAKCVPSFNCRELGFMPAPAAKMLWQVSRKDEWEPLYDRWLIRWEGNEYLQQEFWEIEPGVMIDRRTQKWLEEADEFGILLMSLGNYVSLHHLQLGSSSGIVLTIHQ
;
A
#
# COMPACT_ATOMS: atom_id res chain seq x y z
N MET A 1 9.40 -15.25 -2.27
CA MET A 1 8.55 -14.38 -3.14
C MET A 1 7.41 -15.16 -3.82
N ALA A 2 7.66 -16.26 -4.54
CA ALA A 2 6.61 -17.01 -5.25
C ALA A 2 5.38 -17.34 -4.39
N ALA A 3 5.57 -17.81 -3.15
CA ALA A 3 4.45 -18.10 -2.23
C ALA A 3 3.61 -16.86 -1.89
N LEU A 4 4.24 -15.70 -1.69
CA LEU A 4 3.52 -14.45 -1.40
C LEU A 4 2.74 -13.95 -2.63
N GLN A 5 3.31 -14.06 -3.81
CA GLN A 5 2.63 -13.72 -5.07
C GLN A 5 1.45 -14.68 -5.34
N ALA A 6 1.62 -15.98 -5.09
CA ALA A 6 0.54 -16.95 -5.19
C ALA A 6 -0.58 -16.61 -4.20
N LEU A 7 -0.26 -16.22 -2.96
CA LEU A 7 -1.25 -15.80 -1.98
C LEU A 7 -2.09 -14.61 -2.46
N VAL A 8 -1.46 -13.60 -3.10
CA VAL A 8 -2.18 -12.45 -3.70
C VAL A 8 -3.18 -12.96 -4.74
N ILE A 9 -2.76 -13.83 -5.65
CA ILE A 9 -3.61 -14.39 -6.71
C ILE A 9 -4.79 -15.18 -6.12
N TYR A 10 -4.52 -16.06 -5.14
CA TYR A 10 -5.58 -16.82 -4.47
C TYR A 10 -6.56 -15.91 -3.72
N THR A 11 -6.07 -14.84 -3.10
CA THR A 11 -6.92 -13.86 -2.41
C THR A 11 -7.85 -13.15 -3.41
N ILE A 12 -7.36 -12.78 -4.59
CA ILE A 12 -8.20 -12.20 -5.65
C ILE A 12 -9.33 -13.17 -6.04
N ILE A 13 -8.98 -14.41 -6.33
CA ILE A 13 -9.96 -15.43 -6.74
C ILE A 13 -11.00 -15.69 -5.64
N LEU A 14 -10.56 -15.71 -4.40
CA LEU A 14 -11.42 -15.99 -3.24
C LEU A 14 -12.38 -14.84 -2.94
N PHE A 15 -11.91 -13.61 -2.99
CA PHE A 15 -12.70 -12.42 -2.61
C PHE A 15 -13.62 -11.93 -3.73
N PHE A 16 -13.22 -12.19 -4.98
CA PHE A 16 -13.94 -11.72 -6.17
C PHE A 16 -14.24 -12.90 -7.12
N PRO A 17 -15.08 -13.86 -6.69
CA PRO A 17 -15.45 -15.00 -7.53
C PRO A 17 -16.22 -14.52 -8.77
N LYS A 18 -16.11 -15.28 -9.87
CA LYS A 18 -16.91 -15.02 -11.06
C LYS A 18 -18.40 -15.16 -10.74
N PRO A 19 -19.30 -14.36 -11.40
CA PRO A 19 -20.75 -14.40 -11.15
C PRO A 19 -21.37 -15.80 -11.23
N GLU A 20 -20.85 -16.67 -12.09
CA GLU A 20 -21.30 -18.05 -12.27
C GLU A 20 -20.95 -18.97 -11.06
N GLN A 21 -20.06 -18.52 -10.20
CA GLN A 21 -19.61 -19.22 -8.97
C GLN A 21 -20.14 -18.58 -7.68
N ALA A 22 -21.10 -17.68 -7.79
CA ALA A 22 -21.63 -16.89 -6.68
C ALA A 22 -22.36 -17.69 -5.58
N SER A 23 -22.47 -19.01 -5.70
CA SER A 23 -22.93 -19.93 -4.63
C SER A 23 -21.83 -20.30 -3.62
N VAL A 24 -20.66 -19.70 -3.72
CA VAL A 24 -19.53 -19.94 -2.81
C VAL A 24 -19.79 -19.28 -1.45
N PRO A 25 -19.53 -19.96 -0.34
CA PRO A 25 -19.79 -19.47 1.01
C PRO A 25 -19.10 -18.14 1.28
N THR A 26 -19.75 -17.30 2.08
CA THR A 26 -19.19 -16.06 2.60
C THR A 26 -17.78 -16.33 3.14
N VAL A 27 -16.79 -15.57 2.67
CA VAL A 27 -15.41 -15.70 3.14
C VAL A 27 -15.40 -15.59 4.67
N ASP A 28 -14.88 -16.60 5.33
CA ASP A 28 -14.82 -16.66 6.79
C ASP A 28 -13.85 -15.58 7.33
N LEU A 29 -14.21 -14.96 8.44
CA LEU A 29 -13.36 -14.00 9.16
C LEU A 29 -11.96 -14.56 9.47
N SER A 30 -11.85 -15.87 9.65
CA SER A 30 -10.57 -16.57 9.87
C SER A 30 -9.56 -16.35 8.74
N ILE A 31 -10.02 -16.19 7.51
CA ILE A 31 -9.16 -15.93 6.34
C ILE A 31 -8.49 -14.56 6.47
N PHE A 32 -9.22 -13.54 6.94
CA PHE A 32 -8.65 -12.21 7.19
C PHE A 32 -7.60 -12.24 8.29
N GLN A 33 -7.85 -12.97 9.38
CA GLN A 33 -6.89 -13.14 10.46
C GLN A 33 -5.61 -13.83 9.96
N ASN A 34 -5.75 -14.85 9.15
CA ASN A 34 -4.62 -15.55 8.53
C ASN A 34 -3.83 -14.63 7.60
N LEU A 35 -4.51 -13.82 6.78
CA LEU A 35 -3.85 -12.84 5.92
C LEU A 35 -3.07 -11.80 6.73
N GLN A 36 -3.62 -11.30 7.84
CA GLN A 36 -2.91 -10.40 8.74
C GLN A 36 -1.65 -11.03 9.32
N GLN A 37 -1.73 -12.27 9.78
CA GLN A 37 -0.56 -12.98 10.31
C GLN A 37 0.53 -13.15 9.25
N VAL A 38 0.15 -13.49 8.02
CA VAL A 38 1.11 -13.58 6.90
C VAL A 38 1.75 -12.23 6.62
N VAL A 39 0.97 -11.15 6.51
CA VAL A 39 1.48 -9.79 6.28
C VAL A 39 2.42 -9.38 7.40
N TYR A 40 2.06 -9.62 8.65
CA TYR A 40 2.89 -9.34 9.82
C TYR A 40 4.23 -10.10 9.77
N HIS A 41 4.18 -11.40 9.48
CA HIS A 41 5.38 -12.22 9.36
C HIS A 41 6.30 -11.76 8.20
N VAL A 42 5.71 -11.40 7.07
CA VAL A 42 6.44 -10.83 5.92
C VAL A 42 7.07 -9.49 6.28
N ALA A 43 6.36 -8.64 7.00
CA ALA A 43 6.87 -7.35 7.47
C ALA A 43 8.08 -7.52 8.41
N GLN A 44 8.00 -8.47 9.35
CA GLN A 44 9.12 -8.80 10.23
C GLN A 44 10.37 -9.30 9.48
N SER A 45 10.21 -9.93 8.33
CA SER A 45 11.34 -10.40 7.50
C SER A 45 12.05 -9.28 6.73
N GLY A 46 11.74 -8.02 7.01
CA GLY A 46 12.35 -6.81 6.46
C GLY A 46 11.64 -6.28 5.22
N LEU A 47 11.21 -5.02 5.31
CA LEU A 47 10.59 -4.25 4.22
C LEU A 47 11.39 -3.00 3.88
N ILE A 48 12.57 -2.84 4.47
CA ILE A 48 13.42 -1.66 4.34
C ILE A 48 14.78 -2.09 3.85
N ILE A 49 15.35 -1.29 2.97
CA ILE A 49 16.72 -1.38 2.49
C ILE A 49 17.45 -0.17 3.07
N GLN A 50 18.59 -0.41 3.74
CA GLN A 50 19.33 0.66 4.39
C GLN A 50 19.88 1.66 3.37
N GLU A 51 20.34 1.17 2.22
CA GLU A 51 20.87 2.00 1.14
C GLU A 51 19.83 3.00 0.61
N GLU A 52 18.55 2.60 0.56
CA GLU A 52 17.46 3.52 0.19
C GLU A 52 17.35 4.66 1.22
N ARG A 53 17.42 4.35 2.52
CA ARG A 53 17.40 5.36 3.58
C ARG A 53 18.60 6.29 3.55
N ASP A 54 19.76 5.76 3.19
CA ASP A 54 21.01 6.50 3.08
C ASP A 54 21.11 7.26 1.74
N HIS A 55 20.06 7.22 0.93
CA HIS A 55 20.00 7.81 -0.40
C HIS A 55 21.14 7.33 -1.32
N VAL A 56 21.40 6.03 -1.27
CA VAL A 56 22.41 5.34 -2.07
C VAL A 56 21.74 4.23 -2.87
N ARG A 57 22.27 3.93 -4.07
CA ARG A 57 21.76 2.84 -4.89
C ARG A 57 22.02 1.48 -4.22
N PRO A 58 20.96 0.69 -3.92
CA PRO A 58 21.11 -0.68 -3.44
C PRO A 58 21.57 -1.62 -4.56
N SER A 59 21.81 -2.88 -4.24
CA SER A 59 21.96 -3.90 -5.29
C SER A 59 20.60 -4.15 -5.99
N TRP A 60 20.65 -4.46 -7.29
CA TRP A 60 19.46 -4.81 -8.07
C TRP A 60 18.67 -5.95 -7.43
N GLU A 61 19.38 -6.99 -6.97
CA GLU A 61 18.80 -8.17 -6.37
C GLU A 61 18.07 -7.87 -5.06
N ALA A 62 18.65 -7.04 -4.19
CA ALA A 62 18.03 -6.59 -2.95
C ALA A 62 16.82 -5.71 -3.24
N TRP A 63 16.98 -4.77 -4.16
CA TRP A 63 15.92 -3.82 -4.52
C TRP A 63 14.69 -4.52 -5.10
N ILE A 64 14.85 -5.37 -6.12
CA ILE A 64 13.73 -6.07 -6.75
C ILE A 64 13.03 -7.03 -5.76
N HIS A 65 13.80 -7.69 -4.89
CA HIS A 65 13.26 -8.58 -3.87
C HIS A 65 12.38 -7.83 -2.87
N ILE A 66 12.90 -6.75 -2.28
CA ILE A 66 12.18 -5.99 -1.24
C ILE A 66 11.04 -5.18 -1.84
N THR A 67 11.22 -4.55 -2.99
CA THR A 67 10.16 -3.81 -3.68
C THR A 67 9.01 -4.74 -4.10
N SER A 68 9.31 -5.95 -4.60
CA SER A 68 8.27 -6.96 -4.88
C SER A 68 7.52 -7.39 -3.62
N LYS A 69 8.21 -7.52 -2.49
CA LYS A 69 7.62 -7.86 -1.20
C LYS A 69 6.69 -6.74 -0.71
N ARG A 70 7.13 -5.49 -0.76
CA ARG A 70 6.30 -4.30 -0.43
C ARG A 70 5.04 -4.27 -1.27
N ARG A 71 5.16 -4.42 -2.60
CA ARG A 71 4.01 -4.42 -3.51
C ARG A 71 3.02 -5.55 -3.21
N ALA A 72 3.49 -6.75 -2.90
CA ALA A 72 2.61 -7.86 -2.53
C ALA A 72 1.88 -7.61 -1.20
N VAL A 73 2.55 -7.07 -0.18
CA VAL A 73 1.94 -6.67 1.09
C VAL A 73 0.86 -5.61 0.87
N LEU A 74 1.19 -4.57 0.12
CA LEU A 74 0.25 -3.49 -0.20
C LEU A 74 -0.94 -3.98 -1.03
N ALA A 75 -0.72 -4.92 -1.97
CA ALA A 75 -1.79 -5.54 -2.74
C ALA A 75 -2.75 -6.35 -1.84
N LEU A 76 -2.25 -7.07 -0.84
CA LEU A 76 -3.10 -7.78 0.14
C LEU A 76 -3.93 -6.81 0.97
N TYR A 77 -3.37 -5.69 1.42
CA TYR A 77 -4.13 -4.63 2.09
C TYR A 77 -5.22 -4.04 1.20
N LEU A 78 -4.89 -3.73 -0.05
CA LEU A 78 -5.81 -3.22 -1.04
C LEU A 78 -7.01 -4.16 -1.26
N LEU A 79 -6.72 -5.45 -1.45
CA LEU A 79 -7.75 -6.48 -1.65
C LEU A 79 -8.63 -6.64 -0.41
N HIS A 80 -8.02 -6.68 0.78
CA HIS A 80 -8.76 -6.74 2.03
C HIS A 80 -9.67 -5.54 2.20
N TRP A 81 -9.15 -4.34 1.99
CA TRP A 81 -9.92 -3.11 2.08
C TRP A 81 -11.10 -3.10 1.09
N SER A 82 -10.85 -3.42 -0.19
CA SER A 82 -11.87 -3.48 -1.23
C SER A 82 -12.99 -4.48 -0.87
N TYR A 83 -12.61 -5.64 -0.34
CA TYR A 83 -13.58 -6.63 0.14
C TYR A 83 -14.38 -6.11 1.34
N SER A 84 -13.73 -5.47 2.30
CA SER A 84 -14.37 -4.91 3.49
C SER A 84 -15.42 -3.86 3.12
N VAL A 85 -15.10 -2.98 2.18
CA VAL A 85 -16.07 -1.99 1.65
C VAL A 85 -17.23 -2.67 0.93
N ALA A 86 -16.94 -3.63 0.04
CA ALA A 86 -17.96 -4.34 -0.74
C ALA A 86 -18.92 -5.16 0.14
N LYS A 87 -18.46 -5.65 1.30
CA LYS A 87 -19.23 -6.49 2.23
C LYS A 87 -19.70 -5.77 3.48
N CYS A 88 -19.40 -4.47 3.62
CA CYS A 88 -19.71 -3.68 4.82
C CYS A 88 -19.18 -4.33 6.13
N VAL A 89 -17.98 -4.90 6.08
CA VAL A 89 -17.29 -5.46 7.25
C VAL A 89 -16.13 -4.56 7.67
N PRO A 90 -15.67 -4.61 8.94
CA PRO A 90 -14.55 -3.80 9.40
C PRO A 90 -13.29 -4.02 8.55
N SER A 91 -12.61 -2.94 8.20
CA SER A 91 -11.32 -2.98 7.51
C SER A 91 -10.17 -2.80 8.50
N PHE A 92 -9.00 -3.30 8.13
CA PHE A 92 -7.77 -3.01 8.85
C PHE A 92 -7.26 -1.61 8.56
N ASN A 93 -6.63 -1.03 9.56
CA ASN A 93 -5.89 0.20 9.38
C ASN A 93 -4.46 -0.12 8.91
N CYS A 94 -4.06 0.40 7.75
CA CYS A 94 -2.69 0.20 7.22
C CYS A 94 -1.68 1.25 7.73
N ARG A 95 -2.05 2.07 8.73
CA ARG A 95 -1.15 3.11 9.27
C ARG A 95 0.17 2.57 9.80
N GLU A 96 0.20 1.33 10.27
CA GLU A 96 1.43 0.62 10.67
C GLU A 96 2.44 0.46 9.51
N LEU A 97 2.00 0.54 8.26
CA LEU A 97 2.87 0.49 7.08
C LEU A 97 3.31 1.88 6.58
N GLY A 98 2.93 2.94 7.28
CA GLY A 98 3.24 4.33 6.89
C GLY A 98 4.72 4.63 6.71
N PHE A 99 5.56 3.93 7.45
CA PHE A 99 7.02 4.04 7.39
C PHE A 99 7.65 3.48 6.12
N MET A 100 6.89 2.71 5.33
CA MET A 100 7.41 2.13 4.09
C MET A 100 7.47 3.17 2.98
N PRO A 101 8.47 3.08 2.09
CA PRO A 101 8.44 3.80 0.83
C PRO A 101 7.16 3.52 0.05
N ALA A 102 6.59 4.54 -0.54
CA ALA A 102 5.53 4.41 -1.53
C ALA A 102 6.03 3.59 -2.74
N PRO A 103 5.13 3.06 -3.59
CA PRO A 103 5.55 2.32 -4.77
C PRO A 103 6.58 3.10 -5.57
N ALA A 104 7.65 2.40 -5.96
CA ALA A 104 8.76 2.99 -6.69
C ALA A 104 8.31 3.53 -8.05
N ALA A 105 9.08 4.49 -8.58
CA ALA A 105 8.85 5.09 -9.88
C ALA A 105 8.62 4.05 -10.98
N LYS A 106 7.62 4.28 -11.83
CA LYS A 106 7.23 3.38 -12.93
C LYS A 106 8.43 2.95 -13.78
N MET A 107 9.29 3.89 -14.11
CA MET A 107 10.48 3.63 -14.93
C MET A 107 11.47 2.65 -14.29
N LEU A 108 11.57 2.63 -12.95
CA LEU A 108 12.44 1.69 -12.24
C LEU A 108 11.82 0.30 -12.13
N TRP A 109 10.49 0.26 -11.96
CA TRP A 109 9.77 -1.01 -11.80
C TRP A 109 9.58 -1.78 -13.10
N GLN A 110 9.51 -1.10 -14.24
CA GLN A 110 9.26 -1.71 -15.55
C GLN A 110 10.51 -2.33 -16.19
N VAL A 111 11.70 -1.99 -15.70
CA VAL A 111 12.95 -2.53 -16.24
C VAL A 111 13.19 -3.94 -15.73
N SER A 112 13.55 -4.84 -16.64
CA SER A 112 13.77 -6.27 -16.35
C SER A 112 15.26 -6.64 -16.23
N ARG A 113 16.16 -5.71 -16.54
CA ARG A 113 17.62 -5.96 -16.62
C ARG A 113 18.37 -5.02 -15.71
N LYS A 114 19.37 -5.58 -15.03
CA LYS A 114 20.24 -4.84 -14.09
C LYS A 114 21.00 -3.70 -14.78
N ASP A 115 21.58 -3.96 -15.93
CA ASP A 115 22.39 -3.01 -16.70
C ASP A 115 21.59 -1.79 -17.21
N GLU A 116 20.27 -1.95 -17.40
CA GLU A 116 19.35 -0.87 -17.72
C GLU A 116 18.86 -0.13 -16.47
N TRP A 117 18.65 -0.86 -15.37
CA TRP A 117 18.14 -0.31 -14.11
C TRP A 117 19.15 0.58 -13.39
N GLU A 118 20.42 0.19 -13.32
CA GLU A 118 21.45 0.93 -12.60
C GLU A 118 21.53 2.40 -13.01
N PRO A 119 21.67 2.75 -14.30
CA PRO A 119 21.73 4.16 -14.71
C PRO A 119 20.40 4.90 -14.54
N LEU A 120 19.26 4.19 -14.53
CA LEU A 120 17.97 4.79 -14.24
C LEU A 120 17.85 5.14 -12.76
N TYR A 121 18.30 4.25 -11.88
CA TYR A 121 18.29 4.48 -10.43
C TYR A 121 19.20 5.64 -10.03
N ASP A 122 20.39 5.73 -10.62
CA ASP A 122 21.32 6.84 -10.37
C ASP A 122 20.72 8.19 -10.78
N ARG A 123 20.03 8.25 -11.93
CA ARG A 123 19.30 9.45 -12.36
C ARG A 123 18.12 9.77 -11.45
N TRP A 124 17.44 8.75 -10.95
CA TRP A 124 16.35 8.92 -9.99
C TRP A 124 16.87 9.50 -8.66
N LEU A 125 17.98 9.01 -8.14
CA LEU A 125 18.64 9.57 -6.94
C LEU A 125 18.96 11.06 -7.10
N ILE A 126 19.52 11.46 -8.24
CA ILE A 126 19.83 12.87 -8.52
C ILE A 126 18.54 13.71 -8.55
N ARG A 127 17.46 13.16 -9.11
CA ARG A 127 16.18 13.86 -9.19
C ARG A 127 15.48 13.95 -7.83
N TRP A 128 15.56 12.92 -7.01
CA TRP A 128 15.00 12.86 -5.66
C TRP A 128 16.02 13.32 -4.62
N GLU A 129 16.07 14.60 -4.37
CA GLU A 129 16.86 15.17 -3.28
C GLU A 129 16.20 14.78 -1.95
N GLY A 130 16.91 14.03 -1.09
CA GLY A 130 16.43 13.61 0.22
C GLY A 130 15.70 12.24 0.22
N ASN A 131 14.91 12.02 1.26
CA ASN A 131 14.28 10.72 1.51
C ASN A 131 13.22 10.37 0.46
N GLU A 132 13.00 9.08 0.26
CA GLU A 132 11.92 8.54 -0.55
C GLU A 132 10.54 9.03 -0.07
N TYR A 133 9.58 9.06 -1.00
CA TYR A 133 8.18 9.34 -0.66
C TYR A 133 7.61 8.16 0.14
N LEU A 134 7.02 8.43 1.30
CA LEU A 134 6.52 7.41 2.23
C LEU A 134 5.00 7.20 2.08
N GLN A 135 4.54 6.00 2.46
CA GLN A 135 3.11 5.68 2.47
C GLN A 135 2.29 6.65 3.33
N GLN A 136 2.84 7.09 4.46
CA GLN A 136 2.15 8.03 5.36
C GLN A 136 1.88 9.39 4.71
N GLU A 137 2.68 9.82 3.74
CA GLU A 137 2.49 11.10 3.05
C GLU A 137 1.17 11.10 2.23
N PHE A 138 0.64 9.93 1.85
CA PHE A 138 -0.68 9.85 1.23
C PHE A 138 -1.82 10.30 2.15
N TRP A 139 -1.67 10.16 3.46
CA TRP A 139 -2.70 10.53 4.44
C TRP A 139 -2.72 12.03 4.76
N GLU A 140 -1.68 12.73 4.36
CA GLU A 140 -1.54 14.18 4.52
C GLU A 140 -2.15 14.96 3.34
N ILE A 141 -2.58 14.24 2.28
CA ILE A 141 -3.22 14.87 1.12
C ILE A 141 -4.66 15.24 1.48
N GLU A 142 -4.92 16.55 1.59
CA GLU A 142 -6.27 17.06 1.88
C GLU A 142 -7.09 17.25 0.60
N PRO A 143 -8.31 16.70 0.51
CA PRO A 143 -9.18 16.90 -0.65
C PRO A 143 -9.53 18.38 -0.87
N GLY A 144 -9.42 18.83 -2.12
CA GLY A 144 -9.70 20.21 -2.49
C GLY A 144 -8.57 21.20 -2.22
N VAL A 145 -7.48 20.76 -1.60
CA VAL A 145 -6.25 21.54 -1.42
C VAL A 145 -5.28 21.23 -2.56
N MET A 146 -4.52 22.24 -2.98
CA MET A 146 -3.48 22.02 -3.98
C MET A 146 -2.40 21.10 -3.41
N ILE A 147 -2.09 20.02 -4.13
CA ILE A 147 -1.05 19.08 -3.74
C ILE A 147 0.32 19.75 -3.71
N ASP A 148 1.13 19.39 -2.73
CA ASP A 148 2.48 19.90 -2.60
C ASP A 148 3.41 19.38 -3.72
N ARG A 149 4.56 20.06 -3.88
CA ARG A 149 5.51 19.76 -4.96
C ARG A 149 6.10 18.35 -4.86
N ARG A 150 6.24 17.81 -3.66
CA ARG A 150 6.81 16.48 -3.44
C ARG A 150 5.82 15.39 -3.84
N THR A 151 4.56 15.54 -3.47
CA THR A 151 3.45 14.68 -3.89
C THR A 151 3.23 14.74 -5.39
N GLN A 152 3.27 15.95 -5.99
CA GLN A 152 3.17 16.10 -7.44
C GLN A 152 4.27 15.34 -8.16
N LYS A 153 5.52 15.46 -7.70
CA LYS A 153 6.67 14.77 -8.27
C LYS A 153 6.52 13.25 -8.21
N TRP A 154 6.05 12.73 -7.07
CA TRP A 154 5.78 11.30 -6.94
C TRP A 154 4.68 10.85 -7.92
N LEU A 155 3.60 11.61 -8.06
CA LEU A 155 2.50 11.34 -9.00
C LEU A 155 2.96 11.27 -10.46
N GLU A 156 3.88 12.15 -10.88
CA GLU A 156 4.44 12.16 -12.23
C GLU A 156 5.21 10.86 -12.54
N GLU A 157 5.75 10.21 -11.52
CA GLU A 157 6.58 9.00 -11.64
C GLU A 157 5.81 7.71 -11.30
N ALA A 158 4.65 7.80 -10.65
CA ALA A 158 3.90 6.64 -10.17
C ALA A 158 3.38 5.76 -11.32
N ASP A 159 3.31 4.46 -11.04
CA ASP A 159 2.56 3.53 -11.88
C ASP A 159 1.08 3.43 -11.44
N GLU A 160 0.30 2.68 -12.18
CA GLU A 160 -1.13 2.49 -11.95
C GLU A 160 -1.42 1.90 -10.56
N PHE A 161 -0.53 1.04 -10.05
CA PHE A 161 -0.64 0.47 -8.72
C PHE A 161 -0.44 1.53 -7.63
N GLY A 162 0.56 2.39 -7.80
CA GLY A 162 0.82 3.51 -6.89
C GLY A 162 -0.35 4.49 -6.84
N ILE A 163 -0.89 4.88 -7.99
CA ILE A 163 -2.07 5.76 -8.10
C ILE A 163 -3.28 5.15 -7.37
N LEU A 164 -3.52 3.86 -7.56
CA LEU A 164 -4.61 3.16 -6.88
C LEU A 164 -4.45 3.19 -5.36
N LEU A 165 -3.25 2.91 -4.84
CA LEU A 165 -2.97 2.96 -3.40
C LEU A 165 -3.18 4.35 -2.81
N MET A 166 -2.70 5.40 -3.49
CA MET A 166 -2.90 6.78 -3.05
C MET A 166 -4.39 7.15 -3.00
N SER A 167 -5.16 6.76 -4.01
CA SER A 167 -6.60 7.04 -4.07
C SER A 167 -7.35 6.44 -2.88
N LEU A 168 -6.91 5.26 -2.40
CA LEU A 168 -7.50 4.60 -1.24
C LEU A 168 -7.05 5.20 0.08
N GLY A 169 -5.78 5.62 0.19
CA GLY A 169 -5.26 6.32 1.36
C GLY A 169 -6.10 7.54 1.70
N ASN A 170 -6.44 8.32 0.70
CA ASN A 170 -7.27 9.52 0.83
C ASN A 170 -8.71 9.18 1.26
N TYR A 171 -9.31 8.12 0.72
CA TYR A 171 -10.66 7.70 1.09
C TYR A 171 -10.75 7.27 2.56
N VAL A 172 -9.77 6.53 3.05
CA VAL A 172 -9.70 6.09 4.47
C VAL A 172 -9.58 7.30 5.41
N SER A 173 -8.80 8.29 5.05
CA SER A 173 -8.67 9.54 5.85
C SER A 173 -9.99 10.29 5.96
N LEU A 174 -10.75 10.42 4.87
CA LEU A 174 -12.08 11.06 4.86
C LEU A 174 -13.10 10.33 5.72
N HIS A 175 -13.12 9.01 5.66
CA HIS A 175 -14.09 8.20 6.42
C HIS A 175 -13.85 8.27 7.93
N HIS A 176 -12.59 8.34 8.37
CA HIS A 176 -12.24 8.53 9.79
C HIS A 176 -12.64 9.90 10.32
N LEU A 177 -12.54 10.95 9.52
CA LEU A 177 -12.98 12.31 9.89
C LEU A 177 -14.51 12.37 10.08
N GLN A 178 -15.27 11.68 9.23
CA GLN A 178 -16.74 11.63 9.34
C GLN A 178 -17.21 10.84 10.58
N LEU A 179 -16.58 9.73 10.92
CA LEU A 179 -16.92 8.93 12.10
C LEU A 179 -16.49 9.61 13.41
N GLY A 180 -15.38 10.33 13.42
CA GLY A 180 -14.92 11.11 14.56
C GLY A 180 -15.82 12.29 14.90
N SER A 181 -16.48 12.89 13.91
CA SER A 181 -17.44 14.00 14.10
C SER A 181 -18.79 13.54 14.65
N SER A 182 -19.16 12.27 14.50
CA SER A 182 -20.45 11.73 14.97
C SER A 182 -20.44 11.24 16.43
N SER A 183 -19.28 11.20 17.09
CA SER A 183 -19.13 10.73 18.49
C SER A 183 -19.36 11.81 19.54
N GLY A 184 -19.85 12.97 19.15
CA GLY A 184 -20.13 14.12 20.04
C GLY A 184 -21.51 14.13 20.68
N ILE A 185 -22.19 13.01 20.88
CA ILE A 185 -23.43 12.97 21.70
C ILE A 185 -23.02 12.74 23.15
N VAL A 186 -22.86 13.84 23.88
CA VAL A 186 -22.80 13.86 25.34
C VAL A 186 -24.17 13.43 25.87
N LEU A 187 -24.28 12.24 26.40
CA LEU A 187 -25.42 11.82 27.23
C LEU A 187 -25.29 12.53 28.58
N THR A 188 -25.98 13.66 28.72
CA THR A 188 -26.22 14.28 30.02
C THR A 188 -27.27 13.45 30.73
N ILE A 189 -26.87 12.63 31.68
CA ILE A 189 -27.78 11.96 32.62
C ILE A 189 -28.08 12.98 33.72
N HIS A 190 -29.31 13.52 33.73
CA HIS A 190 -29.84 14.21 34.88
C HIS A 190 -30.27 13.18 35.96
N GLN A 191 -29.77 13.37 37.15
CA GLN A 191 -30.23 12.72 38.39
C GLN A 191 -31.64 13.17 38.75
#